data_c5de8680164f7e3099a53edf75fbad44
#
_entry.id   c5de8680164f7e3099a53edf75fbad44
#
_cell.length_a   1.000
_cell.length_b   1.000
_cell.length_c   1.000
_cell.angle_alpha   90.00
_cell.angle_beta   90.00
_cell.angle_gamma   90.00
#
_symmetry.space_group_name_H-M   'P 1'
#
loop_
_entity.id
_entity.type
_entity.pdbx_description
1 polymer ?
#
loop_
_entity_poly.entity_id
_entity_poly.type
_entity_poly.pdbx_seq_one_letter_code
_entity_poly.pdbx_strand_id
1 'polypeptide(L)'
;MRTVLHVRRRASTKKQAADWEDAYYLSSLAADTKTPEQWLQTIRDHWAGVEIRNHWRKDACLFEDKTRSRHANIVGCLILLRTLVLHCYVEHQATYGSLPAFIESVVACPAFALSLIHGSI
;
A
#
# COMPACT_ATOMS: atom_id res chain seq x y z
N MET A 1 -10.25 -17.92 13.93
CA MET A 1 -9.64 -18.47 12.72
C MET A 1 -10.51 -19.62 12.23
N ARG A 2 -10.97 -19.61 10.97
CA ARG A 2 -11.85 -20.66 10.42
C ARG A 2 -11.19 -21.41 9.26
N THR A 3 -10.31 -20.77 8.50
CA THR A 3 -9.72 -21.37 7.30
C THR A 3 -8.22 -21.11 7.25
N VAL A 4 -7.47 -22.13 6.87
CA VAL A 4 -6.05 -22.05 6.51
C VAL A 4 -5.96 -22.30 5.00
N LEU A 5 -5.35 -21.38 4.28
CA LEU A 5 -5.11 -21.52 2.84
C LEU A 5 -3.63 -21.86 2.63
N HIS A 6 -3.37 -22.95 1.94
CA HIS A 6 -2.03 -23.32 1.48
C HIS A 6 -1.93 -22.98 0.00
N VAL A 7 -0.99 -22.12 -0.35
CA VAL A 7 -0.75 -21.71 -1.74
C VAL A 7 0.68 -22.11 -2.10
N ARG A 8 0.80 -22.94 -3.13
CA ARG A 8 2.07 -23.30 -3.72
C ARG A 8 2.25 -22.49 -5.01
N ARG A 9 3.31 -21.71 -5.08
CA ARG A 9 3.65 -20.91 -6.25
C ARG A 9 5.00 -21.32 -6.82
N ARG A 10 5.13 -21.21 -8.13
CA ARG A 10 6.40 -21.45 -8.82
C ARG A 10 7.07 -20.08 -9.03
N ALA A 11 8.16 -19.85 -8.31
CA ALA A 11 8.99 -18.68 -8.53
C ALA A 11 10.00 -18.99 -9.64
N SER A 12 9.92 -18.24 -10.75
CA SER A 12 10.91 -18.31 -11.82
C SER A 12 11.62 -16.96 -11.90
N THR A 13 12.88 -16.94 -11.50
CA THR A 13 13.77 -15.80 -11.80
C THR A 13 14.65 -16.16 -13.00
N LYS A 14 15.01 -15.16 -13.82
CA LYS A 14 15.83 -15.33 -15.03
C LYS A 14 17.20 -16.04 -14.79
N LYS A 15 17.59 -16.26 -13.53
CA LYS A 15 18.92 -16.79 -13.16
C LYS A 15 18.89 -18.08 -12.32
N GLN A 16 17.73 -18.57 -11.90
CA GLN A 16 17.64 -19.79 -11.11
C GLN A 16 16.53 -20.70 -11.62
N ALA A 17 16.75 -22.02 -11.51
CA ALA A 17 15.72 -23.01 -11.78
C ALA A 17 14.48 -22.72 -10.95
N ALA A 18 13.31 -22.91 -11.56
CA ALA A 18 12.05 -22.65 -10.91
C ALA A 18 11.91 -23.50 -9.63
N ASP A 19 11.92 -22.87 -8.49
CA ASP A 19 11.69 -23.49 -7.21
C ASP A 19 10.23 -23.29 -6.78
N TRP A 20 9.71 -24.24 -5.99
CA TRP A 20 8.38 -24.18 -5.44
C TRP A 20 8.43 -23.49 -4.08
N GLU A 21 7.61 -22.48 -3.91
CA GLU A 21 7.44 -21.76 -2.66
C GLU A 21 6.05 -22.03 -2.10
N ASP A 22 6.02 -22.46 -0.85
CA ASP A 22 4.79 -22.71 -0.10
C ASP A 22 4.49 -21.53 0.82
N ALA A 23 3.28 -20.96 0.71
CA ALA A 23 2.79 -19.87 1.54
C ALA A 23 1.48 -20.27 2.22
N TYR A 24 1.33 -19.88 3.48
CA TYR A 24 0.13 -20.16 4.29
C TYR A 24 -0.55 -18.86 4.69
N TYR A 25 -1.86 -18.80 4.50
CA TYR A 25 -2.69 -17.65 4.86
C TYR A 25 -3.80 -18.07 5.80
N LEU A 26 -4.17 -17.18 6.71
CA LEU A 26 -5.24 -17.38 7.68
C LEU A 26 -6.44 -16.49 7.34
N SER A 27 -7.65 -17.05 7.42
CA SER A 27 -8.88 -16.32 7.19
C SER A 27 -9.88 -16.56 8.32
N SER A 28 -10.69 -15.54 8.62
CA SER A 28 -11.87 -15.64 9.48
C SER A 28 -13.10 -16.16 8.74
N LEU A 29 -13.09 -16.17 7.40
CA LEU A 29 -14.16 -16.70 6.58
C LEU A 29 -14.12 -18.23 6.57
N ALA A 30 -15.26 -18.86 6.36
CA ALA A 30 -15.36 -20.30 6.16
C ALA A 30 -14.81 -20.71 4.79
N ALA A 31 -14.29 -21.92 4.67
CA ALA A 31 -13.59 -22.39 3.45
C ALA A 31 -14.51 -22.46 2.22
N ASP A 32 -15.77 -22.73 2.43
CA ASP A 32 -16.82 -22.88 1.43
C ASP A 32 -17.40 -21.55 0.91
N THR A 33 -16.99 -20.41 1.49
CA THR A 33 -17.48 -19.08 1.08
C THR A 33 -16.96 -18.60 -0.27
N LYS A 34 -15.86 -19.21 -0.74
CA LYS A 34 -15.18 -18.80 -1.99
C LYS A 34 -14.65 -20.03 -2.72
N THR A 35 -14.62 -19.94 -4.06
CA THR A 35 -13.89 -20.92 -4.86
C THR A 35 -12.37 -20.77 -4.70
N PRO A 36 -11.57 -21.77 -5.07
CA PRO A 36 -10.10 -21.66 -5.04
C PRO A 36 -9.57 -20.44 -5.80
N GLU A 37 -10.16 -20.13 -6.96
CA GLU A 37 -9.79 -18.99 -7.79
C GLU A 37 -10.12 -17.66 -7.09
N GLN A 38 -11.27 -17.57 -6.44
CA GLN A 38 -11.67 -16.40 -5.66
C GLN A 38 -10.79 -16.20 -4.42
N TRP A 39 -10.33 -17.28 -3.79
CA TRP A 39 -9.36 -17.22 -2.70
C TRP A 39 -8.01 -16.69 -3.19
N LEU A 40 -7.49 -17.19 -4.32
CA LEU A 40 -6.26 -16.68 -4.92
C LEU A 40 -6.38 -15.21 -5.31
N GLN A 41 -7.51 -14.79 -5.85
CA GLN A 41 -7.75 -13.38 -6.18
C GLN A 41 -7.78 -12.52 -4.91
N THR A 42 -8.44 -12.98 -3.85
CA THR A 42 -8.45 -12.27 -2.55
C THR A 42 -7.04 -12.06 -1.99
N ILE A 43 -6.18 -13.08 -2.08
CA ILE A 43 -4.78 -12.98 -1.65
C ILE A 43 -4.01 -11.96 -2.51
N ARG A 44 -4.18 -11.99 -3.84
CA ARG A 44 -3.55 -11.04 -4.76
C ARG A 44 -4.00 -9.61 -4.50
N ASP A 45 -5.29 -9.39 -4.28
CA ASP A 45 -5.85 -8.06 -4.00
C ASP A 45 -5.36 -7.52 -2.67
N HIS A 46 -5.22 -8.37 -1.66
CA HIS A 46 -4.63 -7.99 -0.38
C HIS A 46 -3.19 -7.51 -0.56
N TRP A 47 -2.34 -8.29 -1.23
CA TRP A 47 -0.95 -7.91 -1.50
C TRP A 47 -0.85 -6.66 -2.37
N ALA A 48 -1.63 -6.58 -3.44
CA ALA A 48 -1.66 -5.41 -4.31
C ALA A 48 -2.11 -4.15 -3.54
N GLY A 49 -3.06 -4.27 -2.63
CA GLY A 49 -3.55 -3.16 -1.82
C GLY A 49 -2.55 -2.71 -0.74
N VAL A 50 -2.02 -3.65 0.03
CA VAL A 50 -1.18 -3.36 1.20
C VAL A 50 0.26 -3.07 0.78
N GLU A 51 0.89 -3.98 0.05
CA GLU A 51 2.32 -3.88 -0.29
C GLU A 51 2.57 -2.84 -1.40
N ILE A 52 1.87 -2.98 -2.53
CA ILE A 52 2.19 -2.17 -3.71
C ILE A 52 1.58 -0.78 -3.61
N ARG A 53 0.30 -0.66 -3.22
CA ARG A 53 -0.39 0.63 -3.21
C ARG A 53 -0.09 1.49 -2.00
N ASN A 54 0.14 0.87 -0.84
CA ASN A 54 0.32 1.60 0.41
C ASN A 54 1.79 1.65 0.84
N HIS A 55 2.41 0.50 1.15
CA HIS A 55 3.76 0.48 1.69
C HIS A 55 4.79 1.01 0.68
N TRP A 56 4.76 0.54 -0.55
CA TRP A 56 5.67 1.04 -1.58
C TRP A 56 5.57 2.57 -1.77
N ARG A 57 4.36 3.13 -1.76
CA ARG A 57 4.19 4.59 -1.87
C ARG A 57 4.77 5.34 -0.68
N LYS A 58 4.59 4.82 0.53
CA LYS A 58 5.16 5.42 1.74
C LYS A 58 6.69 5.33 1.76
N ASP A 59 7.25 4.21 1.37
CA ASP A 59 8.70 3.99 1.41
C ASP A 59 9.42 4.66 0.23
N ALA A 60 8.95 4.43 -1.00
CA ALA A 60 9.59 4.94 -2.20
C ALA A 60 9.34 6.43 -2.46
N CYS A 61 8.11 6.92 -2.23
CA CYS A 61 7.74 8.30 -2.55
C CYS A 61 7.80 9.24 -1.34
N LEU A 62 7.45 8.76 -0.15
CA LEU A 62 7.43 9.56 1.08
C LEU A 62 8.60 9.27 2.02
N PHE A 63 9.51 8.37 1.64
CA PHE A 63 10.75 8.03 2.37
C PHE A 63 10.50 7.65 3.84
N GLU A 64 9.47 6.86 4.12
CA GLU A 64 9.11 6.48 5.49
C GLU A 64 10.22 5.65 6.13
N ASP A 65 10.79 4.69 5.41
CA ASP A 65 11.91 3.82 5.80
C ASP A 65 13.22 4.58 6.04
N LYS A 66 13.39 5.77 5.42
CA LYS A 66 14.60 6.62 5.56
C LYS A 66 14.53 7.62 6.70
N THR A 67 13.46 7.58 7.50
CA THR A 67 13.30 8.47 8.65
C THR A 67 14.38 8.20 9.70
N ARG A 68 15.23 9.18 9.96
CA ARG A 68 16.36 9.06 10.91
C ARG A 68 16.00 9.44 12.36
N SER A 69 14.86 10.08 12.57
CA SER A 69 14.42 10.44 13.92
C SER A 69 14.13 9.19 14.74
N ARG A 70 14.62 9.18 15.97
CA ARG A 70 14.34 8.14 16.97
C ARG A 70 13.38 8.60 18.06
N HIS A 71 12.94 9.85 18.00
CA HIS A 71 11.99 10.40 18.97
C HIS A 71 10.57 9.96 18.60
N ALA A 72 9.92 9.21 19.50
CA ALA A 72 8.63 8.57 19.21
C ALA A 72 7.54 9.54 18.73
N ASN A 73 7.44 10.72 19.36
CA ASN A 73 6.43 11.72 18.98
C ASN A 73 6.68 12.29 17.58
N ILE A 74 7.96 12.54 17.22
CA ILE A 74 8.31 13.04 15.88
C ILE A 74 8.01 11.97 14.84
N VAL A 75 8.37 10.73 15.09
CA VAL A 75 8.08 9.62 14.18
C VAL A 75 6.55 9.45 14.01
N GLY A 76 5.80 9.49 15.11
CA GLY A 76 4.35 9.43 15.07
C GLY A 76 3.72 10.55 14.25
N CYS A 77 4.15 11.80 14.45
CA CYS A 77 3.68 12.93 13.65
C CYS A 77 4.00 12.77 12.15
N LEU A 78 5.21 12.30 11.82
CA LEU A 78 5.61 12.08 10.42
C LEU A 78 4.77 10.97 9.76
N ILE A 79 4.47 9.89 10.47
CA ILE A 79 3.60 8.81 9.97
C ILE A 79 2.20 9.35 9.68
N LEU A 80 1.63 10.15 10.59
CA LEU A 80 0.31 10.74 10.41
C LEU A 80 0.29 11.70 9.21
N LEU A 81 1.28 12.58 9.07
CA LEU A 81 1.38 13.52 7.95
C LEU A 81 1.52 12.78 6.61
N ARG A 82 2.36 11.76 6.53
CA ARG A 82 2.49 10.92 5.32
C ARG A 82 1.18 10.21 4.96
N THR A 83 0.48 9.72 5.97
CA THR A 83 -0.82 9.08 5.77
C THR A 83 -1.86 10.07 5.25
N LEU A 84 -1.86 11.31 5.76
CA LEU A 84 -2.73 12.39 5.26
C LEU A 84 -2.43 12.72 3.81
N VAL A 85 -1.15 12.91 3.44
CA VAL A 85 -0.72 13.15 2.05
C VAL A 85 -1.18 12.03 1.13
N LEU A 86 -1.03 10.78 1.56
CA LEU A 86 -1.47 9.63 0.77
C LEU A 86 -3.00 9.60 0.62
N HIS A 87 -3.75 9.98 1.64
CA HIS A 87 -5.21 10.08 1.59
C HIS A 87 -5.65 11.15 0.58
N CYS A 88 -5.11 12.36 0.67
CA CYS A 88 -5.38 13.43 -0.31
C CYS A 88 -5.04 12.99 -1.74
N TYR A 89 -3.92 12.29 -1.94
CA TYR A 89 -3.57 11.75 -3.25
C TYR A 89 -4.60 10.73 -3.77
N VAL A 90 -5.08 9.83 -2.92
CA VAL A 90 -6.06 8.81 -3.34
C VAL A 90 -7.35 9.46 -3.85
N GLU A 91 -7.80 10.53 -3.22
CA GLU A 91 -8.97 11.31 -3.67
C GLU A 91 -8.74 12.00 -5.02
N HIS A 92 -7.50 12.38 -5.33
CA HIS A 92 -7.12 13.08 -6.56
C HIS A 92 -6.40 12.19 -7.59
N GLN A 93 -6.34 10.88 -7.36
CA GLN A 93 -5.57 9.94 -8.18
C GLN A 93 -5.98 9.95 -9.65
N ALA A 94 -7.25 10.17 -9.96
CA ALA A 94 -7.73 10.24 -11.34
C ALA A 94 -7.11 11.41 -12.12
N THR A 95 -6.81 12.52 -11.44
CA THR A 95 -6.24 13.73 -12.05
C THR A 95 -4.73 13.63 -12.20
N TYR A 96 -4.02 13.13 -11.20
CA TYR A 96 -2.56 13.21 -11.15
C TYR A 96 -1.85 11.93 -11.57
N GLY A 97 -2.53 10.79 -11.63
CA GLY A 97 -1.99 9.51 -12.07
C GLY A 97 -0.88 8.91 -11.19
N SER A 98 -0.01 9.76 -10.59
CA SER A 98 1.07 9.32 -9.69
C SER A 98 1.25 10.22 -8.48
N LEU A 99 1.68 9.64 -7.35
CA LEU A 99 1.94 10.38 -6.12
C LEU A 99 3.05 11.45 -6.26
N PRO A 100 4.17 11.21 -6.96
CA PRO A 100 5.15 12.26 -7.23
C PRO A 100 4.57 13.47 -7.97
N ALA A 101 3.79 13.26 -9.04
CA ALA A 101 3.15 14.36 -9.78
C ALA A 101 2.17 15.15 -8.91
N PHE A 102 1.43 14.49 -8.03
CA PHE A 102 0.57 15.15 -7.06
C PHE A 102 1.39 16.02 -6.09
N ILE A 103 2.47 15.48 -5.51
CA ILE A 103 3.35 16.22 -4.59
C ILE A 103 3.95 17.45 -5.29
N GLU A 104 4.45 17.31 -6.51
CA GLU A 104 4.98 18.44 -7.29
C GLU A 104 3.93 19.55 -7.48
N SER A 105 2.69 19.18 -7.79
CA SER A 105 1.60 20.14 -7.95
C SER A 105 1.24 20.86 -6.65
N VAL A 106 1.24 20.13 -5.52
CA VAL A 106 0.98 20.71 -4.19
C VAL A 106 2.08 21.68 -3.80
N VAL A 107 3.35 21.32 -4.04
CA VAL A 107 4.51 22.16 -3.73
C VAL A 107 4.56 23.40 -4.63
N ALA A 108 4.22 23.27 -5.90
CA ALA A 108 4.21 24.36 -6.87
C ALA A 108 3.09 25.38 -6.61
N CYS A 109 1.99 24.98 -5.95
CA CYS A 109 0.83 25.85 -5.73
C CYS A 109 0.36 25.82 -4.26
N PRO A 110 0.86 26.73 -3.40
CA PRO A 110 0.45 26.82 -2.00
C PRO A 110 -1.06 27.00 -1.80
N ALA A 111 -1.74 27.68 -2.71
CA ALA A 111 -3.18 27.86 -2.66
C ALA A 111 -3.90 26.51 -2.82
N PHE A 112 -3.40 25.64 -3.70
CA PHE A 112 -3.90 24.27 -3.83
C PHE A 112 -3.65 23.45 -2.55
N ALA A 113 -2.46 23.55 -1.96
CA ALA A 113 -2.16 22.90 -0.69
C ALA A 113 -3.15 23.31 0.41
N LEU A 114 -3.47 24.61 0.51
CA LEU A 114 -4.45 25.11 1.48
C LEU A 114 -5.87 24.60 1.18
N SER A 115 -6.27 24.53 -0.09
CA SER A 115 -7.59 24.02 -0.46
C SER A 115 -7.78 22.54 -0.09
N LEU A 116 -6.73 21.74 -0.13
CA LEU A 116 -6.77 20.33 0.32
C LEU A 116 -7.07 20.20 1.81
N ILE A 117 -6.61 21.18 2.61
CA ILE A 117 -6.84 21.20 4.06
C ILE A 117 -8.23 21.75 4.37
N HIS A 118 -8.69 22.77 3.64
CA HIS A 118 -9.97 23.46 3.88
C HIS A 118 -11.15 22.81 3.16
N GLY A 119 -10.93 22.16 2.03
CA GLY A 119 -11.99 21.58 1.20
C GLY A 119 -12.46 20.19 1.63
N SER A 120 -11.92 19.65 2.70
CA SER A 120 -12.33 18.36 3.29
C SER A 120 -13.34 18.53 4.43
N ILE A 121 -14.05 19.67 4.50
CA ILE A 121 -15.12 19.91 5.47
C ILE A 121 -16.45 19.97 4.73
#